data_f7229be6fba5af4b8233d5ec832ba03a
#
_entry.id   f7229be6fba5af4b8233d5ec832ba03a
#
_cell.length_a   1.000
_cell.length_b   1.000
_cell.length_c   1.000
_cell.angle_alpha   90.00
_cell.angle_beta   90.00
_cell.angle_gamma   90.00
#
_symmetry.space_group_name_H-M   'P 1'
#
loop_
_entity.id
_entity.type
_entity.pdbx_description
1 polymer ?
#
loop_
_entity_poly.entity_id
_entity_poly.type
_entity_poly.pdbx_seq_one_letter_code
_entity_poly.pdbx_strand_id
1 'polypeptide(L)'
;MAPGRKSLIYFAAALLFGLRASAGQAEPAEINTIRDVFAKLRTCWKPPPAARANRGIDITVIVSFNRNGEILGHPKITYESEQADDNDRLMYRIAVMEALQRCTPMPFTEGMAGAVAGRPFAVQFRNRKPPPQPVEKRAWLTPKIL
;
A
#
# COMPACT_ATOMS: atom_id res chain seq x y z
N MET A 1 73.75 25.72 -36.99
CA MET A 1 73.28 24.50 -37.68
C MET A 1 72.97 23.47 -36.66
N ALA A 2 71.70 23.27 -36.38
CA ALA A 2 71.22 22.11 -35.65
C ALA A 2 69.73 21.99 -35.92
N PRO A 3 69.22 20.86 -36.35
CA PRO A 3 67.78 20.69 -36.63
C PRO A 3 66.99 20.33 -35.38
N GLY A 4 65.79 20.94 -35.29
CA GLY A 4 64.85 20.80 -34.20
C GLY A 4 64.26 19.39 -34.08
N ARG A 5 64.18 18.93 -32.84
CA ARG A 5 63.38 17.73 -32.44
C ARG A 5 61.91 18.13 -32.27
N LYS A 6 61.09 17.68 -33.20
CA LYS A 6 59.62 17.76 -33.10
C LYS A 6 59.17 16.72 -32.09
N SER A 7 58.70 17.18 -30.94
CA SER A 7 58.06 16.34 -29.91
C SER A 7 56.64 16.07 -30.29
N LEU A 8 56.34 14.82 -30.63
CA LEU A 8 54.99 14.36 -30.94
C LEU A 8 54.26 14.06 -29.63
N ILE A 9 53.35 14.94 -29.24
CA ILE A 9 52.48 14.72 -28.10
C ILE A 9 51.28 13.94 -28.57
N TYR A 10 51.22 12.64 -28.23
CA TYR A 10 50.05 11.80 -28.42
C TYR A 10 49.03 12.15 -27.37
N PHE A 11 47.96 12.83 -27.75
CA PHE A 11 46.74 12.94 -26.96
C PHE A 11 45.98 11.62 -27.03
N ALA A 12 46.13 10.78 -26.01
CA ALA A 12 45.26 9.66 -25.80
C ALA A 12 43.97 10.15 -25.19
N ALA A 13 42.97 10.40 -26.00
CA ALA A 13 41.59 10.70 -25.55
C ALA A 13 40.97 9.37 -25.10
N ALA A 14 41.00 9.12 -23.79
CA ALA A 14 40.26 8.02 -23.18
C ALA A 14 38.77 8.40 -23.15
N LEU A 15 37.99 7.86 -24.10
CA LEU A 15 36.54 7.88 -24.11
C LEU A 15 36.04 6.94 -22.99
N LEU A 16 35.81 7.51 -21.79
CA LEU A 16 35.07 6.86 -20.75
C LEU A 16 33.57 6.88 -21.12
N PHE A 17 33.17 5.82 -21.79
CA PHE A 17 31.72 5.49 -21.92
C PHE A 17 31.22 5.14 -20.54
N GLY A 18 30.68 6.15 -19.83
CA GLY A 18 29.93 5.93 -18.61
C GLY A 18 28.65 5.18 -18.95
N LEU A 19 28.61 3.87 -18.64
CA LEU A 19 27.35 3.12 -18.54
C LEU A 19 26.52 3.78 -17.43
N ARG A 20 25.61 4.66 -17.80
CA ARG A 20 24.53 5.06 -16.92
C ARG A 20 23.58 3.86 -16.86
N ALA A 21 23.70 3.07 -15.81
CA ALA A 21 22.65 2.15 -15.43
C ALA A 21 21.43 3.01 -15.09
N SER A 22 20.50 3.13 -16.03
CA SER A 22 19.16 3.63 -15.74
C SER A 22 18.55 2.65 -14.77
N ALA A 23 18.53 2.98 -13.47
CA ALA A 23 17.66 2.33 -12.52
C ALA A 23 16.25 2.54 -13.05
N GLY A 24 15.69 1.53 -13.68
CA GLY A 24 14.30 1.52 -14.11
C GLY A 24 13.45 1.75 -12.87
N GLN A 25 12.95 2.94 -12.69
CA GLN A 25 11.87 3.20 -11.75
C GLN A 25 10.72 2.36 -12.27
N ALA A 26 10.39 1.29 -11.53
CA ALA A 26 9.20 0.51 -11.82
C ALA A 26 8.03 1.50 -11.75
N GLU A 27 7.40 1.75 -12.88
CA GLU A 27 6.17 2.52 -12.93
C GLU A 27 5.18 1.90 -11.93
N PRO A 28 4.51 2.71 -11.10
CA PRO A 28 3.54 2.17 -10.17
C PRO A 28 2.48 1.39 -10.96
N ALA A 29 2.28 0.13 -10.59
CA ALA A 29 1.33 -0.73 -11.26
C ALA A 29 -0.04 -0.05 -11.32
N GLU A 30 -0.55 0.16 -12.52
CA GLU A 30 -1.85 0.80 -12.73
C GLU A 30 -2.98 -0.02 -12.11
N ILE A 31 -3.93 0.66 -11.50
CA ILE A 31 -5.11 0.07 -10.88
C ILE A 31 -6.22 -0.05 -11.94
N ASN A 32 -6.55 -1.27 -12.30
CA ASN A 32 -7.54 -1.58 -13.32
C ASN A 32 -8.83 -2.24 -12.78
N THR A 33 -8.83 -2.69 -11.54
CA THR A 33 -9.99 -3.33 -10.91
C THR A 33 -10.26 -2.79 -9.52
N ILE A 34 -11.49 -2.95 -9.05
CA ILE A 34 -11.86 -2.60 -7.66
C ILE A 34 -11.05 -3.44 -6.65
N ARG A 35 -10.71 -4.67 -7.00
CA ARG A 35 -9.84 -5.52 -6.17
C ARG A 35 -8.47 -4.87 -5.97
N ASP A 36 -7.91 -4.28 -7.02
CA ASP A 36 -6.61 -3.61 -6.98
C ASP A 36 -6.65 -2.35 -6.12
N VAL A 37 -7.77 -1.61 -6.13
CA VAL A 37 -7.99 -0.47 -5.21
C VAL A 37 -7.85 -0.94 -3.75
N PHE A 38 -8.57 -2.00 -3.37
CA PHE A 38 -8.49 -2.53 -2.01
C PHE A 38 -7.13 -3.15 -1.69
N ALA A 39 -6.48 -3.79 -2.66
CA ALA A 39 -5.14 -4.32 -2.49
C ALA A 39 -4.14 -3.18 -2.23
N LYS A 40 -4.21 -2.10 -3.02
CA LYS A 40 -3.38 -0.91 -2.84
C LYS A 40 -3.59 -0.27 -1.47
N LEU A 41 -4.83 -0.06 -1.06
CA LEU A 41 -5.15 0.52 0.26
C LEU A 41 -4.57 -0.31 1.41
N ARG A 42 -4.59 -1.65 1.29
CA ARG A 42 -3.97 -2.53 2.28
C ARG A 42 -2.46 -2.35 2.38
N THR A 43 -1.76 -2.07 1.28
CA THR A 43 -0.30 -1.83 1.33
C THR A 43 0.05 -0.54 2.06
N CYS A 44 -0.85 0.44 2.07
CA CYS A 44 -0.66 1.70 2.77
C CYS A 44 -1.10 1.64 4.24
N TRP A 45 -1.83 0.60 4.63
CA TRP A 45 -2.30 0.42 6.00
C TRP A 45 -1.16 0.08 6.95
N LYS A 46 -0.95 0.96 7.91
CA LYS A 46 0.01 0.77 9.00
C LYS A 46 -0.73 0.94 10.31
N PRO A 47 -1.27 -0.15 10.87
CA PRO A 47 -1.99 -0.06 12.13
C PRO A 47 -1.07 0.39 13.27
N PRO A 48 -1.60 1.17 14.23
CA PRO A 48 -0.87 1.47 15.45
C PRO A 48 -0.53 0.18 16.20
N PRO A 49 0.54 0.17 16.99
CA PRO A 49 0.84 -0.96 17.85
C PRO A 49 -0.34 -1.19 18.80
N ALA A 50 -0.91 -2.39 18.76
CA ALA A 50 -1.98 -2.75 19.71
C ALA A 50 -1.44 -2.68 21.13
N ALA A 51 -2.09 -1.94 22.01
CA ALA A 51 -1.85 -2.04 23.44
C ALA A 51 -2.06 -3.49 23.88
N ARG A 52 -1.30 -3.98 24.87
CA ARG A 52 -1.38 -5.39 25.29
C ARG A 52 -2.77 -5.85 25.71
N ALA A 53 -3.62 -4.91 26.11
CA ALA A 53 -5.02 -5.14 26.50
C ALA A 53 -6.00 -5.04 25.31
N ASN A 54 -5.58 -4.54 24.14
CA ASN A 54 -6.47 -4.28 23.03
C ASN A 54 -6.31 -5.36 21.95
N ARG A 55 -7.43 -5.98 21.58
CA ARG A 55 -7.49 -7.00 20.51
C ARG A 55 -7.40 -6.42 19.11
N GLY A 56 -7.17 -5.11 18.98
CA GLY A 56 -7.21 -4.39 17.71
C GLY A 56 -8.61 -3.85 17.40
N ILE A 57 -8.65 -2.88 16.52
CA ILE A 57 -9.86 -2.17 16.12
C ILE A 57 -10.13 -2.42 14.64
N ASP A 58 -11.40 -2.56 14.30
CA ASP A 58 -11.89 -2.52 12.93
C ASP A 58 -12.54 -1.15 12.70
N ILE A 59 -12.15 -0.47 11.61
CA ILE A 59 -12.74 0.79 11.20
C ILE A 59 -13.22 0.67 9.76
N THR A 60 -14.44 1.11 9.48
CA THR A 60 -14.97 1.25 8.13
C THR A 60 -15.09 2.73 7.77
N VAL A 61 -14.54 3.07 6.61
CA VAL A 61 -14.54 4.44 6.08
C VAL A 61 -15.18 4.46 4.70
N ILE A 62 -16.07 5.42 4.47
CA ILE A 62 -16.54 5.75 3.12
C ILE A 62 -15.60 6.77 2.53
N VAL A 63 -15.04 6.46 1.37
CA VAL A 63 -14.14 7.34 0.60
C VAL A 63 -14.56 7.34 -0.87
N SER A 64 -14.44 8.47 -1.53
CA SER A 64 -14.63 8.60 -2.99
C SER A 64 -13.35 9.17 -3.60
N PHE A 65 -13.12 8.84 -4.86
CA PHE A 65 -11.97 9.35 -5.61
C PHE A 65 -12.45 10.15 -6.83
N ASN A 66 -11.66 11.14 -7.23
CA ASN A 66 -11.82 11.80 -8.50
C ASN A 66 -11.12 11.00 -9.62
N ARG A 67 -11.21 11.46 -10.86
CA ARG A 67 -10.56 10.81 -12.02
C ARG A 67 -9.04 10.74 -11.93
N ASN A 68 -8.43 11.67 -11.20
CA ASN A 68 -6.98 11.71 -10.99
C ASN A 68 -6.51 10.79 -9.84
N GLY A 69 -7.44 10.04 -9.23
CA GLY A 69 -7.12 9.17 -8.09
C GLY A 69 -6.97 9.88 -6.75
N GLU A 70 -7.29 11.16 -6.68
CA GLU A 70 -7.26 11.93 -5.45
C GLU A 70 -8.57 11.72 -4.66
N ILE A 71 -8.51 11.90 -3.36
CA ILE A 71 -9.69 11.80 -2.51
C ILE A 71 -10.65 12.96 -2.83
N LEU A 72 -11.89 12.61 -3.13
CA LEU A 72 -12.97 13.55 -3.38
C LEU A 72 -13.74 13.80 -2.08
N GLY A 73 -13.67 15.02 -1.57
CA GLY A 73 -14.33 15.42 -0.33
C GLY A 73 -13.63 14.87 0.93
N HIS A 74 -14.40 14.66 1.98
CA HIS A 74 -13.88 14.17 3.25
C HIS A 74 -14.25 12.70 3.47
N PRO A 75 -13.28 11.82 3.76
CA PRO A 75 -13.57 10.45 4.16
C PRO A 75 -14.46 10.42 5.42
N LYS A 76 -15.46 9.55 5.44
CA LYS A 76 -16.41 9.45 6.54
C LYS A 76 -16.27 8.10 7.24
N ILE A 77 -15.92 8.11 8.51
CA ILE A 77 -15.95 6.91 9.34
C ILE A 77 -17.41 6.56 9.63
N THR A 78 -17.80 5.33 9.27
CA THR A 78 -19.19 4.83 9.43
C THR A 78 -19.29 3.71 10.45
N TYR A 79 -18.19 3.09 10.81
CA TYR A 79 -18.15 2.05 11.82
C TYR A 79 -16.80 2.04 12.53
N GLU A 80 -16.83 1.84 13.83
CA GLU A 80 -15.68 1.56 14.69
C GLU A 80 -16.07 0.47 15.69
N SER A 81 -15.16 -0.46 15.95
CA SER A 81 -15.42 -1.49 16.95
C SER A 81 -15.47 -0.89 18.36
N GLU A 82 -16.45 -1.30 19.16
CA GLU A 82 -16.76 -0.72 20.48
C GLU A 82 -15.71 -1.02 21.57
N GLN A 83 -14.85 -1.99 21.34
CA GLN A 83 -13.98 -2.59 22.36
C GLN A 83 -12.70 -1.78 22.63
N ALA A 84 -12.54 -0.60 22.07
CA ALA A 84 -11.39 0.25 22.24
C ALA A 84 -11.73 1.44 23.14
N ASP A 85 -10.75 1.89 23.91
CA ASP A 85 -10.85 3.16 24.60
C ASP A 85 -10.75 4.35 23.62
N ASP A 86 -11.05 5.54 24.10
CA ASP A 86 -11.11 6.74 23.26
C ASP A 86 -9.73 7.12 22.69
N ASN A 87 -8.66 6.87 23.40
CA ASN A 87 -7.31 7.14 22.94
C ASN A 87 -6.92 6.19 21.80
N ASP A 88 -7.19 4.90 21.96
CA ASP A 88 -6.97 3.90 20.93
C ASP A 88 -7.79 4.21 19.66
N ARG A 89 -9.06 4.59 19.80
CA ARG A 89 -9.90 5.03 18.68
C ARG A 89 -9.29 6.19 17.93
N LEU A 90 -8.81 7.21 18.66
CA LEU A 90 -8.18 8.37 18.04
C LEU A 90 -6.94 7.97 17.25
N MET A 91 -6.07 7.14 17.82
CA MET A 91 -4.85 6.65 17.14
C MET A 91 -5.18 5.88 15.85
N TYR A 92 -6.21 5.05 15.88
CA TYR A 92 -6.64 4.30 14.69
C TYR A 92 -7.29 5.20 13.63
N ARG A 93 -8.08 6.19 14.02
CA ARG A 93 -8.64 7.20 13.09
C ARG A 93 -7.52 7.94 12.36
N ILE A 94 -6.51 8.39 13.09
CA ILE A 94 -5.34 9.06 12.52
C ILE A 94 -4.64 8.12 11.53
N ALA A 95 -4.34 6.88 11.93
CA ALA A 95 -3.65 5.92 11.08
C ALA A 95 -4.42 5.59 9.79
N VAL A 96 -5.76 5.55 9.85
CA VAL A 96 -6.61 5.35 8.66
C VAL A 96 -6.51 6.55 7.71
N MET A 97 -6.61 7.78 8.22
CA MET A 97 -6.48 8.98 7.39
C MET A 97 -5.10 9.07 6.75
N GLU A 98 -4.04 8.76 7.49
CA GLU A 98 -2.68 8.68 6.95
C GLU A 98 -2.53 7.58 5.89
N ALA A 99 -3.18 6.42 6.06
CA ALA A 99 -3.16 5.36 5.07
C ALA A 99 -3.81 5.82 3.75
N LEU A 100 -4.94 6.49 3.83
CA LEU A 100 -5.61 7.08 2.67
C LEU A 100 -4.72 8.11 1.97
N GLN A 101 -4.08 9.01 2.73
CA GLN A 101 -3.16 10.02 2.18
C GLN A 101 -1.93 9.39 1.52
N ARG A 102 -1.33 8.36 2.13
CA ARG A 102 -0.17 7.65 1.55
C ARG A 102 -0.50 6.91 0.26
N CYS A 103 -1.75 6.48 0.11
CA CYS A 103 -2.19 5.74 -1.07
C CYS A 103 -2.65 6.63 -2.22
N THR A 104 -2.87 7.91 -1.99
CA THR A 104 -3.36 8.84 -3.02
C THR A 104 -2.24 9.75 -3.52
N PRO A 105 -2.26 10.11 -4.80
CA PRO A 105 -3.25 9.73 -5.82
C PRO A 105 -3.16 8.26 -6.22
N MET A 106 -4.31 7.64 -6.48
CA MET A 106 -4.40 6.27 -6.99
C MET A 106 -4.04 6.23 -8.48
N PRO A 107 -3.11 5.38 -8.92
CA PRO A 107 -2.73 5.29 -10.34
C PRO A 107 -3.80 4.48 -11.12
N PHE A 108 -4.97 5.07 -11.33
CA PHE A 108 -6.04 4.45 -12.09
C PHE A 108 -5.73 4.41 -13.59
N THR A 109 -6.06 3.31 -14.25
CA THR A 109 -6.20 3.31 -15.71
C THR A 109 -7.33 4.26 -16.12
N GLU A 110 -7.32 4.75 -17.37
CA GLU A 110 -8.37 5.66 -17.87
C GLU A 110 -9.77 5.07 -17.70
N GLY A 111 -9.95 3.80 -18.05
CA GLY A 111 -11.21 3.10 -17.88
C GLY A 111 -11.65 3.00 -16.43
N MET A 112 -10.73 2.68 -15.53
CA MET A 112 -11.02 2.61 -14.08
C MET A 112 -11.33 3.98 -13.51
N ALA A 113 -10.59 5.02 -13.87
CA ALA A 113 -10.83 6.40 -13.47
C ALA A 113 -12.25 6.87 -13.83
N GLY A 114 -12.71 6.56 -15.03
CA GLY A 114 -14.09 6.85 -15.46
C GLY A 114 -15.15 6.07 -14.69
N ALA A 115 -14.85 4.82 -14.36
CA ALA A 115 -15.79 3.93 -13.66
C ALA A 115 -15.97 4.27 -12.17
N VAL A 116 -14.91 4.78 -11.51
CA VAL A 116 -14.92 4.98 -10.04
C VAL A 116 -15.11 6.43 -9.62
N ALA A 117 -14.91 7.40 -10.52
CA ALA A 117 -14.98 8.82 -10.18
C ALA A 117 -16.32 9.18 -9.51
N GLY A 118 -16.23 9.76 -8.32
CA GLY A 118 -17.37 10.19 -7.52
C GLY A 118 -18.17 9.07 -6.84
N ARG A 119 -17.81 7.80 -7.05
CA ARG A 119 -18.50 6.69 -6.39
C ARG A 119 -17.94 6.45 -5.00
N PRO A 120 -18.80 6.23 -3.99
CA PRO A 120 -18.35 5.91 -2.64
C PRO A 120 -17.91 4.45 -2.52
N PHE A 121 -16.79 4.25 -1.83
CA PHE A 121 -16.26 2.94 -1.47
C PHE A 121 -16.28 2.77 0.03
N ALA A 122 -16.84 1.67 0.52
CA ALA A 122 -16.72 1.27 1.91
C ALA A 122 -15.43 0.47 2.08
N VAL A 123 -14.42 1.09 2.69
CA VAL A 123 -13.11 0.48 2.94
C VAL A 123 -13.02 0.09 4.40
N GLN A 124 -12.72 -1.18 4.65
CA GLN A 124 -12.53 -1.69 6.01
C GLN A 124 -11.04 -1.88 6.30
N PHE A 125 -10.57 -1.20 7.34
CA PHE A 125 -9.25 -1.35 7.92
C PHE A 125 -9.33 -2.23 9.16
N ARG A 126 -8.65 -3.38 9.13
CA ARG A 126 -8.69 -4.37 10.20
C ARG A 126 -7.32 -4.54 10.83
N ASN A 127 -7.30 -4.60 12.15
CA ASN A 127 -6.13 -4.98 12.93
C ASN A 127 -6.47 -6.02 14.00
N ARG A 128 -7.57 -6.74 13.85
CA ARG A 128 -7.89 -7.84 14.75
C ARG A 128 -7.05 -9.06 14.41
N LYS A 129 -6.48 -9.67 15.42
CA LYS A 129 -6.03 -11.06 15.32
C LYS A 129 -7.28 -11.92 15.14
N PRO A 130 -7.33 -12.79 14.12
CA PRO A 130 -8.44 -13.72 14.02
C PRO A 130 -8.53 -14.52 15.32
N PRO A 131 -9.75 -14.84 15.80
CA PRO A 131 -9.89 -15.71 16.94
C PRO A 131 -9.16 -17.03 16.65
N PRO A 132 -8.54 -17.67 17.64
CA PRO A 132 -7.96 -18.98 17.45
C PRO A 132 -9.01 -19.86 16.79
N GLN A 133 -8.70 -20.41 15.63
CA GLN A 133 -9.62 -21.35 15.00
C GLN A 133 -9.84 -22.49 15.99
N PRO A 134 -11.09 -22.89 16.25
CA PRO A 134 -11.34 -24.08 17.06
C PRO A 134 -10.51 -25.19 16.43
N VAL A 135 -9.60 -25.77 17.17
CA VAL A 135 -8.90 -26.97 16.75
C VAL A 135 -10.01 -28.00 16.59
N GLU A 136 -10.39 -28.23 15.36
CA GLU A 136 -11.33 -29.30 15.04
C GLU A 136 -10.68 -30.57 15.57
N LYS A 137 -11.13 -31.02 16.73
CA LYS A 137 -10.77 -32.32 17.26
C LYS A 137 -11.30 -33.30 16.22
N ARG A 138 -10.46 -33.69 15.27
CA ARG A 138 -10.75 -34.86 14.43
C ARG A 138 -10.99 -35.99 15.40
N ALA A 139 -12.26 -36.30 15.63
CA ALA A 139 -12.63 -37.53 16.26
C ALA A 139 -12.07 -38.64 15.38
N TRP A 140 -10.97 -39.22 15.83
CA TRP A 140 -10.46 -40.44 15.24
C TRP A 140 -11.54 -41.48 15.49
N LEU A 141 -12.38 -41.71 14.47
CA LEU A 141 -13.23 -42.87 14.45
C LEU A 141 -12.31 -44.09 14.39
N THR A 142 -11.97 -44.58 15.56
CA THR A 142 -11.38 -45.91 15.68
C THR A 142 -12.40 -46.89 15.10
N PRO A 143 -12.10 -47.61 13.99
CA PRO A 143 -12.98 -48.67 13.54
C PRO A 143 -13.00 -49.72 14.62
N LYS A 144 -14.17 -49.92 15.25
CA LYS A 144 -14.41 -51.00 16.16
C LYS A 144 -14.41 -52.27 15.34
N ILE A 145 -13.29 -52.98 15.34
CA ILE A 145 -13.20 -54.33 14.73
C ILE A 145 -13.96 -55.25 15.67
N LEU A 146 -15.08 -55.80 15.17
CA LEU A 146 -15.80 -56.93 15.74
C LEU A 146 -15.14 -58.21 15.24
#